data_4f3f0f905d1cbed2067f532768e3b83e
#
_entry.id   4f3f0f905d1cbed2067f532768e3b83e
#
_cell.length_a   1.000
_cell.length_b   1.000
_cell.length_c   1.000
_cell.angle_alpha   90.00
_cell.angle_beta   90.00
_cell.angle_gamma   90.00
#
_symmetry.space_group_name_H-M   'P 1'
#
loop_
_entity.id
_entity.type
_entity.pdbx_description
1 polymer ?
#
loop_
_entity_poly.entity_id
_entity_poly.type
_entity_poly.pdbx_seq_one_letter_code
_entity_poly.pdbx_strand_id
1 'polypeptide(L)'
;VVDDGSKDATSQKLIDAFHMHPIRRPIHRKIPCQPEEFIYETTAQKVPLTLIRKRNGGKADALNMGINACRYPYFICMDADSVLQYDSLSKIVRPIIEQENVVAVGGVVRSCNGATLERGRVVDYHLPNNILACMQVLEYDRSFLASRILFDKFNGSLIISGAFGLFKKDMVIAAGGYDHSTMGEDMELVVKLHEYCVTNDMPYAIKYATDASCWTQVPER
;
A
#
# COMPACT_ATOMS: atom_id res chain seq x y z
N VAL A 1 2.20 9.24 6.76
CA VAL A 1 0.83 8.91 7.19
C VAL A 1 -0.09 10.00 6.68
N VAL A 2 -1.24 9.64 6.11
CA VAL A 2 -2.30 10.59 5.72
C VAL A 2 -3.52 10.32 6.58
N ASP A 3 -3.95 11.33 7.32
CA ASP A 3 -5.19 11.34 8.10
C ASP A 3 -6.28 12.04 7.26
N ASP A 4 -7.24 11.26 6.79
CA ASP A 4 -8.33 11.71 5.92
C ASP A 4 -9.49 12.32 6.70
N GLY A 5 -9.17 13.22 7.63
CA GLY A 5 -10.16 13.96 8.42
C GLY A 5 -10.77 13.13 9.55
N SER A 6 -9.97 12.34 10.26
CA SER A 6 -10.41 11.61 11.45
C SER A 6 -11.07 12.51 12.48
N LYS A 7 -12.19 12.05 13.04
CA LYS A 7 -12.97 12.78 14.08
C LYS A 7 -12.55 12.39 15.50
N ASP A 8 -11.69 11.40 15.63
CA ASP A 8 -11.15 10.91 16.90
C ASP A 8 -9.74 11.46 17.18
N ALA A 9 -9.07 10.92 18.19
CA ALA A 9 -7.73 11.34 18.59
C ALA A 9 -6.60 10.75 17.75
N THR A 10 -6.85 10.23 16.54
CA THR A 10 -5.84 9.55 15.69
C THR A 10 -4.63 10.44 15.43
N SER A 11 -4.82 11.63 14.89
CA SER A 11 -3.71 12.58 14.64
C SER A 11 -2.98 12.95 15.93
N GLN A 12 -3.70 13.23 17.03
CA GLN A 12 -3.09 13.61 18.29
C GLN A 12 -2.21 12.51 18.88
N LYS A 13 -2.67 11.26 18.82
CA LYS A 13 -1.89 10.10 19.28
C LYS A 13 -0.57 9.96 18.52
N LEU A 14 -0.58 10.18 17.19
CA LEU A 14 0.64 10.15 16.39
C LEU A 14 1.58 11.31 16.75
N ILE A 15 1.05 12.52 16.89
CA ILE A 15 1.83 13.72 17.26
C ILE A 15 2.53 13.49 18.59
N ASP A 16 1.81 13.00 19.59
CA ASP A 16 2.34 12.77 20.94
C ASP A 16 3.36 11.63 20.96
N ALA A 17 3.03 10.49 20.31
CA ALA A 17 3.88 9.30 20.30
C ALA A 17 5.23 9.53 19.59
N PHE A 18 5.25 10.37 18.56
CA PHE A 18 6.44 10.61 17.74
C PHE A 18 7.02 12.03 17.92
N HIS A 19 6.52 12.81 18.87
CA HIS A 19 6.96 14.20 19.14
C HIS A 19 7.03 15.03 17.86
N MET A 20 5.93 15.02 17.09
CA MET A 20 5.86 15.70 15.80
C MET A 20 5.63 17.20 15.97
N HIS A 21 6.21 18.00 15.09
CA HIS A 21 5.99 19.46 15.09
C HIS A 21 5.33 19.90 13.80
N PRO A 22 4.49 20.95 13.83
CA PRO A 22 3.86 21.49 12.64
C PRO A 22 4.90 22.11 11.71
N ILE A 23 4.75 21.87 10.41
CA ILE A 23 5.59 22.45 9.39
C ILE A 23 4.75 23.07 8.28
N ARG A 24 5.37 23.99 7.52
CA ARG A 24 4.80 24.54 6.29
C ARG A 24 5.62 23.98 5.13
N ARG A 25 5.03 23.06 4.39
CA ARG A 25 5.62 22.47 3.18
C ARG A 25 4.59 22.46 2.08
N PRO A 26 4.84 23.11 0.92
CA PRO A 26 3.94 23.00 -0.21
C PRO A 26 3.95 21.57 -0.76
N ILE A 27 2.76 21.04 -1.07
CA ILE A 27 2.59 19.76 -1.74
C ILE A 27 2.15 20.06 -3.18
N HIS A 28 2.98 19.67 -4.15
CA HIS A 28 2.62 19.74 -5.56
C HIS A 28 1.62 18.65 -5.91
N ARG A 29 0.35 19.04 -6.06
CA ARG A 29 -0.75 18.13 -6.40
C ARG A 29 -0.76 17.85 -7.89
N LYS A 30 -0.01 16.84 -8.32
CA LYS A 30 -0.03 16.32 -9.69
C LYS A 30 -1.25 15.46 -9.96
N ILE A 31 -1.77 14.80 -8.91
CA ILE A 31 -3.02 14.05 -8.92
C ILE A 31 -4.04 14.83 -8.09
N PRO A 32 -5.28 15.03 -8.57
CA PRO A 32 -6.32 15.69 -7.81
C PRO A 32 -6.59 15.00 -6.47
N CYS A 33 -6.67 15.78 -5.40
CA CYS A 33 -7.06 15.33 -4.07
C CYS A 33 -7.51 16.52 -3.22
N GLN A 34 -8.25 16.26 -2.14
CA GLN A 34 -8.67 17.29 -1.18
C GLN A 34 -7.46 17.94 -0.49
N PRO A 35 -7.55 19.23 -0.14
CA PRO A 35 -6.42 19.98 0.42
C PRO A 35 -5.99 19.46 1.79
N GLU A 36 -4.69 19.56 2.07
CA GLU A 36 -4.11 19.42 3.39
C GLU A 36 -4.57 20.59 4.29
N GLU A 37 -4.83 20.28 5.56
CA GLU A 37 -5.12 21.28 6.61
C GLU A 37 -3.87 21.54 7.44
N PHE A 38 -3.17 20.47 7.83
CA PHE A 38 -1.95 20.53 8.63
C PHE A 38 -0.96 19.48 8.22
N ILE A 39 0.33 19.81 8.32
CA ILE A 39 1.43 18.88 8.11
C ILE A 39 2.32 18.90 9.34
N TYR A 40 2.64 17.71 9.85
CA TYR A 40 3.56 17.53 10.97
C TYR A 40 4.70 16.62 10.55
N GLU A 41 5.89 16.90 11.03
CA GLU A 41 7.07 16.04 10.81
C GLU A 41 7.81 15.79 12.12
N THR A 42 8.49 14.66 12.20
CA THR A 42 9.49 14.40 13.22
C THR A 42 10.80 13.98 12.59
N THR A 43 11.91 14.46 13.15
CA THR A 43 13.28 14.05 12.82
C THR A 43 13.90 13.21 13.92
N ALA A 44 13.17 12.97 15.01
CA ALA A 44 13.65 12.18 16.16
C ALA A 44 13.82 10.69 15.84
N GLN A 45 13.24 10.22 14.72
CA GLN A 45 13.37 8.85 14.25
C GLN A 45 14.48 8.72 13.21
N LYS A 46 15.08 7.52 13.06
CA LYS A 46 16.06 7.22 12.01
C LYS A 46 15.51 7.46 10.60
N VAL A 47 14.20 7.32 10.43
CA VAL A 47 13.48 7.58 9.18
C VAL A 47 12.51 8.73 9.42
N PRO A 48 12.50 9.76 8.57
CA PRO A 48 11.55 10.87 8.69
C PRO A 48 10.11 10.38 8.64
N LEU A 49 9.29 10.81 9.59
CA LEU A 49 7.86 10.53 9.62
C LEU A 49 7.10 11.84 9.38
N THR A 50 6.23 11.84 8.38
CA THR A 50 5.34 12.96 8.07
C THR A 50 3.90 12.53 8.29
N LEU A 51 3.13 13.32 9.04
CA LEU A 51 1.69 13.21 9.16
C LEU A 51 1.05 14.36 8.38
N ILE A 52 0.16 14.02 7.44
CA ILE A 52 -0.64 14.98 6.67
C ILE A 52 -2.09 14.81 7.09
N ARG A 53 -2.66 15.83 7.73
CA ARG A 53 -4.09 15.90 8.00
C ARG A 53 -4.77 16.68 6.88
N LYS A 54 -5.82 16.13 6.30
CA LYS A 54 -6.55 16.71 5.17
C LYS A 54 -8.05 16.63 5.36
N ARG A 55 -8.79 17.36 4.54
CA ARG A 55 -10.24 17.19 4.44
C ARG A 55 -10.56 15.79 3.95
N ASN A 56 -11.61 15.19 4.52
CA ASN A 56 -12.06 13.86 4.11
C ASN A 56 -12.43 13.84 2.62
N GLY A 57 -11.89 12.88 1.90
CA GLY A 57 -12.11 12.62 0.50
C GLY A 57 -12.19 11.12 0.18
N GLY A 58 -12.04 10.27 1.21
CA GLY A 58 -12.01 8.82 1.10
C GLY A 58 -10.62 8.24 0.87
N LYS A 59 -10.52 6.91 0.90
CA LYS A 59 -9.25 6.15 0.86
C LYS A 59 -8.41 6.51 -0.38
N ALA A 60 -9.01 6.48 -1.57
CA ALA A 60 -8.32 6.79 -2.82
C ALA A 60 -7.76 8.22 -2.84
N ASP A 61 -8.50 9.19 -2.34
CA ASP A 61 -8.07 10.58 -2.23
C ASP A 61 -6.92 10.74 -1.22
N ALA A 62 -6.96 10.02 -0.10
CA ALA A 62 -5.87 9.99 0.88
C ALA A 62 -4.58 9.37 0.29
N LEU A 63 -4.71 8.29 -0.50
CA LEU A 63 -3.59 7.69 -1.22
C LEU A 63 -2.99 8.67 -2.23
N ASN A 64 -3.81 9.37 -3.01
CA ASN A 64 -3.36 10.40 -3.94
C ASN A 64 -2.61 11.54 -3.23
N MET A 65 -3.06 11.98 -2.06
CA MET A 65 -2.33 12.95 -1.24
C MET A 65 -0.95 12.40 -0.84
N GLY A 66 -0.88 11.15 -0.40
CA GLY A 66 0.37 10.48 -0.04
C GLY A 66 1.34 10.40 -1.22
N ILE A 67 0.86 10.07 -2.42
CA ILE A 67 1.65 10.03 -3.66
C ILE A 67 2.19 11.42 -4.02
N ASN A 68 1.34 12.45 -3.97
CA ASN A 68 1.76 13.82 -4.22
C ASN A 68 2.84 14.31 -3.23
N ALA A 69 2.72 13.91 -1.97
CA ALA A 69 3.67 14.28 -0.92
C ALA A 69 4.97 13.45 -0.94
N CYS A 70 4.97 12.29 -1.57
CA CYS A 70 6.13 11.40 -1.68
C CYS A 70 7.30 12.09 -2.39
N ARG A 71 8.52 11.97 -1.84
CA ARG A 71 9.74 12.56 -2.40
C ARG A 71 10.57 11.58 -3.22
N TYR A 72 10.27 10.28 -3.12
CA TYR A 72 11.06 9.20 -3.72
C TYR A 72 10.42 8.70 -5.02
N PRO A 73 11.21 8.06 -5.90
CA PRO A 73 10.71 7.56 -7.19
C PRO A 73 9.75 6.37 -7.07
N TYR A 74 9.79 5.68 -5.93
CA TYR A 74 8.89 4.58 -5.60
C TYR A 74 8.17 4.85 -4.28
N PHE A 75 6.98 4.34 -4.13
CA PHE A 75 6.22 4.38 -2.89
C PHE A 75 5.53 3.05 -2.64
N ILE A 76 5.28 2.76 -1.39
CA ILE A 76 4.48 1.60 -0.95
C ILE A 76 3.16 2.12 -0.39
N CYS A 77 2.06 1.56 -0.88
CA CYS A 77 0.76 1.67 -0.23
C CYS A 77 0.61 0.56 0.80
N MET A 78 0.06 0.92 1.96
CA MET A 78 -0.21 -0.02 3.04
C MET A 78 -1.43 0.46 3.82
N ASP A 79 -2.34 -0.47 4.14
CA ASP A 79 -3.46 -0.18 5.02
C ASP A 79 -2.97 0.04 6.46
N ALA A 80 -3.66 0.91 7.21
CA ALA A 80 -3.22 1.35 8.53
C ALA A 80 -3.25 0.23 9.60
N ASP A 81 -4.03 -0.82 9.37
CA ASP A 81 -4.18 -2.01 10.22
C ASP A 81 -3.25 -3.17 9.83
N SER A 82 -2.44 -2.97 8.81
CA SER A 82 -1.54 -3.98 8.27
C SER A 82 -0.16 -3.94 8.91
N VAL A 83 0.45 -5.11 9.09
CA VAL A 83 1.80 -5.27 9.65
C VAL A 83 2.70 -5.97 8.65
N LEU A 84 3.81 -5.33 8.28
CA LEU A 84 4.80 -5.94 7.41
C LEU A 84 5.64 -6.97 8.15
N GLN A 85 5.90 -8.10 7.50
CA GLN A 85 6.92 -9.01 7.96
C GLN A 85 8.29 -8.32 7.90
N TYR A 86 9.17 -8.67 8.82
CA TYR A 86 10.46 -8.00 9.05
C TYR A 86 11.29 -7.75 7.78
N ASP A 87 11.29 -8.67 6.83
CA ASP A 87 12.10 -8.64 5.60
C ASP A 87 11.30 -8.28 4.34
N SER A 88 10.02 -7.96 4.48
CA SER A 88 9.11 -7.72 3.34
C SER A 88 9.53 -6.56 2.46
N LEU A 89 10.07 -5.49 3.05
CA LEU A 89 10.54 -4.34 2.26
C LEU A 89 11.70 -4.72 1.34
N SER A 90 12.66 -5.49 1.82
CA SER A 90 13.79 -5.94 0.99
C SER A 90 13.35 -6.92 -0.11
N LYS A 91 12.33 -7.73 0.17
CA LYS A 91 11.80 -8.71 -0.79
C LYS A 91 10.97 -8.07 -1.89
N ILE A 92 10.08 -7.12 -1.54
CA ILE A 92 9.21 -6.47 -2.54
C ILE A 92 9.99 -5.57 -3.52
N VAL A 93 11.16 -5.06 -3.12
CA VAL A 93 12.02 -4.24 -3.98
C VAL A 93 12.83 -5.08 -4.97
N ARG A 94 13.05 -6.36 -4.69
CA ARG A 94 13.90 -7.25 -5.50
C ARG A 94 13.52 -7.29 -6.99
N PRO A 95 12.24 -7.46 -7.39
CA PRO A 95 11.89 -7.44 -8.82
C PRO A 95 12.27 -6.16 -9.56
N ILE A 96 12.27 -5.01 -8.87
CA ILE A 96 12.69 -3.72 -9.46
C ILE A 96 14.22 -3.67 -9.68
N ILE A 97 14.99 -4.33 -8.82
CA ILE A 97 16.46 -4.37 -8.93
C ILE A 97 16.87 -5.38 -10.01
N GLU A 98 16.18 -6.50 -10.11
CA GLU A 98 16.52 -7.62 -11.00
C GLU A 98 16.02 -7.42 -12.44
N GLN A 99 14.97 -6.63 -12.64
CA GLN A 99 14.34 -6.44 -13.95
C GLN A 99 14.09 -4.97 -14.23
N GLU A 100 14.54 -4.49 -15.38
CA GLU A 100 14.18 -3.18 -15.89
C GLU A 100 12.68 -3.10 -16.23
N ASN A 101 12.17 -1.87 -16.26
CA ASN A 101 10.78 -1.56 -16.64
C ASN A 101 9.68 -2.08 -15.69
N VAL A 102 10.02 -2.52 -14.49
CA VAL A 102 9.01 -2.85 -13.49
C VAL A 102 8.35 -1.57 -12.97
N VAL A 103 7.03 -1.45 -13.17
CA VAL A 103 6.24 -0.27 -12.79
C VAL A 103 5.48 -0.46 -11.49
N ALA A 104 5.17 -1.71 -11.15
CA ALA A 104 4.50 -2.05 -9.90
C ALA A 104 4.85 -3.48 -9.44
N VAL A 105 4.83 -3.70 -8.12
CA VAL A 105 5.05 -5.02 -7.52
C VAL A 105 4.03 -5.24 -6.41
N GLY A 106 3.25 -6.30 -6.50
CA GLY A 106 2.35 -6.75 -5.45
C GLY A 106 3.04 -7.69 -4.47
N GLY A 107 2.73 -7.54 -3.18
CA GLY A 107 3.13 -8.49 -2.14
C GLY A 107 1.99 -9.45 -1.75
N VAL A 108 2.31 -10.43 -0.91
CA VAL A 108 1.35 -11.39 -0.35
C VAL A 108 0.67 -10.79 0.87
N VAL A 109 -0.66 -10.85 0.92
CA VAL A 109 -1.42 -10.53 2.12
C VAL A 109 -1.80 -11.83 2.82
N ARG A 110 -1.55 -11.90 4.13
CA ARG A 110 -1.87 -13.04 4.99
C ARG A 110 -2.77 -12.62 6.13
N SER A 111 -3.63 -13.52 6.57
CA SER A 111 -4.43 -13.32 7.77
C SER A 111 -3.56 -13.43 9.02
N CYS A 112 -3.62 -12.45 9.91
CA CYS A 112 -2.99 -12.53 11.23
C CYS A 112 -3.87 -13.22 12.29
N ASN A 113 -5.10 -13.61 11.94
CA ASN A 113 -5.96 -14.38 12.85
C ASN A 113 -5.31 -15.75 13.10
N GLY A 114 -4.90 -15.99 14.34
CA GLY A 114 -4.13 -17.19 14.69
C GLY A 114 -2.61 -17.05 14.53
N ALA A 115 -2.10 -15.87 14.17
CA ALA A 115 -0.67 -15.59 14.16
C ALA A 115 -0.27 -14.71 15.35
N THR A 116 0.85 -15.03 15.97
CA THR A 116 1.51 -14.13 16.92
C THR A 116 2.69 -13.45 16.24
N LEU A 117 2.63 -12.12 16.19
CA LEU A 117 3.65 -11.30 15.55
C LEU A 117 4.45 -10.53 16.61
N GLU A 118 5.76 -10.72 16.64
CA GLU A 118 6.68 -9.96 17.47
C GLU A 118 7.69 -9.22 16.60
N ARG A 119 7.66 -7.88 16.64
CA ARG A 119 8.55 -7.00 15.85
C ARG A 119 8.59 -7.35 14.36
N GLY A 120 7.43 -7.68 13.77
CA GLY A 120 7.32 -8.07 12.37
C GLY A 120 7.78 -9.51 12.06
N ARG A 121 8.05 -10.33 13.07
CA ARG A 121 8.35 -11.76 12.91
C ARG A 121 7.17 -12.60 13.40
N VAL A 122 6.82 -13.61 12.62
CA VAL A 122 5.86 -14.63 13.05
C VAL A 122 6.58 -15.56 14.01
N VAL A 123 6.16 -15.55 15.29
CA VAL A 123 6.73 -16.42 16.33
C VAL A 123 5.89 -17.66 16.55
N ASP A 124 4.58 -17.56 16.26
CA ASP A 124 3.66 -18.69 16.28
C ASP A 124 2.56 -18.50 15.23
N TYR A 125 2.09 -19.59 14.65
CA TYR A 125 1.01 -19.58 13.68
C TYR A 125 0.16 -20.86 13.78
N HIS A 126 -1.12 -20.69 13.96
CA HIS A 126 -2.11 -21.76 13.90
C HIS A 126 -3.33 -21.31 13.08
N LEU A 127 -4.07 -22.27 12.57
CA LEU A 127 -5.33 -21.94 11.89
C LEU A 127 -6.31 -21.31 12.88
N PRO A 128 -7.03 -20.25 12.45
CA PRO A 128 -8.07 -19.65 13.28
C PRO A 128 -9.12 -20.67 13.71
N ASN A 129 -9.61 -20.55 14.94
CA ASN A 129 -10.70 -21.42 15.44
C ASN A 129 -12.07 -21.07 14.81
N ASN A 130 -12.18 -19.89 14.21
CA ASN A 130 -13.40 -19.42 13.54
C ASN A 130 -13.42 -19.92 12.09
N ILE A 131 -14.51 -20.59 11.70
CA ILE A 131 -14.65 -21.19 10.35
C ILE A 131 -14.62 -20.15 9.23
N LEU A 132 -15.20 -18.96 9.46
CA LEU A 132 -15.19 -17.87 8.48
C LEU A 132 -13.76 -17.36 8.26
N ALA A 133 -13.00 -17.16 9.33
CA ALA A 133 -11.60 -16.78 9.24
C ALA A 133 -10.75 -17.86 8.53
N CYS A 134 -11.02 -19.15 8.79
CA CYS A 134 -10.36 -20.25 8.05
C CYS A 134 -10.66 -20.21 6.55
N MET A 135 -11.92 -19.95 6.17
CA MET A 135 -12.29 -19.82 4.75
C MET A 135 -11.58 -18.64 4.10
N GLN A 136 -11.41 -17.53 4.80
CA GLN A 136 -10.68 -16.38 4.30
C GLN A 136 -9.17 -16.64 4.17
N VAL A 137 -8.56 -17.40 5.08
CA VAL A 137 -7.17 -17.87 4.95
C VAL A 137 -7.00 -18.68 3.66
N LEU A 138 -7.88 -19.65 3.41
CA LEU A 138 -7.86 -20.45 2.19
C LEU A 138 -8.05 -19.60 0.92
N GLU A 139 -8.96 -18.63 0.95
CA GLU A 139 -9.19 -17.73 -0.17
C GLU A 139 -7.96 -16.83 -0.43
N TYR A 140 -7.32 -16.32 0.61
CA TYR A 140 -6.10 -15.55 0.49
C TYR A 140 -4.96 -16.41 -0.11
N ASP A 141 -4.73 -17.60 0.43
CA ASP A 141 -3.70 -18.50 -0.09
C ASP A 141 -3.97 -18.88 -1.55
N ARG A 142 -5.20 -19.20 -1.92
CA ARG A 142 -5.60 -19.46 -3.30
C ARG A 142 -5.34 -18.25 -4.21
N SER A 143 -5.77 -17.07 -3.77
CA SER A 143 -5.63 -15.84 -4.56
C SER A 143 -4.17 -15.41 -4.71
N PHE A 144 -3.44 -15.34 -3.60
CA PHE A 144 -2.09 -14.79 -3.58
C PHE A 144 -1.01 -15.79 -4.01
N LEU A 145 -1.16 -17.08 -3.68
CA LEU A 145 -0.14 -18.09 -3.95
C LEU A 145 -0.41 -18.95 -5.19
N ALA A 146 -1.58 -18.84 -5.79
CA ALA A 146 -1.87 -19.57 -7.05
C ALA A 146 -2.20 -18.61 -8.19
N SER A 147 -3.33 -17.90 -8.12
CA SER A 147 -3.83 -17.12 -9.25
C SER A 147 -2.86 -16.00 -9.66
N ARG A 148 -2.35 -15.23 -8.69
CA ARG A 148 -1.47 -14.08 -8.98
C ARG A 148 -0.10 -14.52 -9.52
N ILE A 149 0.44 -15.66 -9.05
CA ILE A 149 1.68 -16.23 -9.59
C ILE A 149 1.50 -16.65 -11.05
N LEU A 150 0.35 -17.23 -11.39
CA LEU A 150 0.05 -17.58 -12.77
C LEU A 150 -0.01 -16.34 -13.67
N PHE A 151 -0.76 -15.32 -13.26
CA PHE A 151 -0.90 -14.09 -14.04
C PHE A 151 0.41 -13.30 -14.16
N ASP A 152 1.28 -13.33 -13.14
CA ASP A 152 2.60 -12.69 -13.19
C ASP A 152 3.45 -13.17 -14.38
N LYS A 153 3.39 -14.44 -14.72
CA LYS A 153 4.13 -15.01 -15.85
C LYS A 153 3.78 -14.41 -17.21
N PHE A 154 2.56 -13.90 -17.35
CA PHE A 154 2.06 -13.32 -18.59
C PHE A 154 1.95 -11.78 -18.52
N ASN A 155 2.50 -11.15 -17.48
CA ASN A 155 2.29 -9.73 -17.20
C ASN A 155 0.78 -9.35 -17.14
N GLY A 156 -0.06 -10.30 -16.72
CA GLY A 156 -1.52 -10.18 -16.72
C GLY A 156 -2.12 -9.92 -15.33
N SER A 157 -1.31 -9.51 -14.35
CA SER A 157 -1.81 -9.17 -13.02
C SER A 157 -2.70 -7.93 -13.09
N LEU A 158 -4.00 -8.07 -12.78
CA LEU A 158 -4.98 -6.99 -12.83
C LEU A 158 -5.20 -6.31 -11.47
N ILE A 159 -4.59 -6.84 -10.40
CA ILE A 159 -4.81 -6.31 -9.06
C ILE A 159 -3.55 -6.44 -8.21
N ILE A 160 -3.20 -5.35 -7.55
CA ILE A 160 -2.25 -5.30 -6.44
C ILE A 160 -3.05 -4.85 -5.22
N SER A 161 -2.98 -5.61 -4.12
CA SER A 161 -3.74 -5.29 -2.92
C SER A 161 -3.28 -3.96 -2.32
N GLY A 162 -4.23 -3.09 -1.95
CA GLY A 162 -3.96 -1.85 -1.22
C GLY A 162 -3.30 -2.05 0.15
N ALA A 163 -3.36 -3.28 0.69
CA ALA A 163 -2.66 -3.62 1.92
C ALA A 163 -1.14 -3.70 1.76
N PHE A 164 -0.64 -4.04 0.55
CA PHE A 164 0.81 -4.13 0.31
C PHE A 164 1.15 -4.10 -1.19
N GLY A 165 1.44 -2.92 -1.71
CA GLY A 165 1.86 -2.72 -3.10
C GLY A 165 2.95 -1.67 -3.23
N LEU A 166 3.98 -1.96 -4.05
CA LEU A 166 5.06 -1.05 -4.40
C LEU A 166 4.85 -0.54 -5.82
N PHE A 167 4.92 0.77 -6.02
CA PHE A 167 4.62 1.41 -7.29
C PHE A 167 5.68 2.44 -7.69
N LYS A 168 5.93 2.57 -8.97
CA LYS A 168 6.74 3.63 -9.55
C LYS A 168 5.90 4.91 -9.64
N LYS A 169 6.33 5.94 -8.90
CA LYS A 169 5.55 7.15 -8.66
C LYS A 169 5.16 7.91 -9.92
N ASP A 170 6.11 8.11 -10.82
CA ASP A 170 5.89 8.85 -12.07
C ASP A 170 4.88 8.16 -12.99
N MET A 171 4.88 6.82 -13.02
CA MET A 171 3.92 6.02 -13.78
C MET A 171 2.51 6.14 -13.21
N VAL A 172 2.37 6.08 -11.88
CA VAL A 172 1.07 6.25 -11.22
C VAL A 172 0.53 7.67 -11.44
N ILE A 173 1.39 8.70 -11.38
CA ILE A 173 0.98 10.06 -11.67
C ILE A 173 0.54 10.20 -13.15
N ALA A 174 1.28 9.63 -14.08
CA ALA A 174 0.96 9.68 -15.50
C ALA A 174 -0.35 8.95 -15.85
N ALA A 175 -0.63 7.83 -15.15
CA ALA A 175 -1.89 7.10 -15.25
C ALA A 175 -3.08 7.77 -14.54
N GLY A 176 -2.86 8.92 -13.85
CA GLY A 176 -3.92 9.70 -13.20
C GLY A 176 -4.21 9.36 -11.74
N GLY A 177 -3.44 8.43 -11.13
CA GLY A 177 -3.60 8.03 -9.73
C GLY A 177 -4.83 7.19 -9.44
N TYR A 178 -5.18 7.09 -8.15
CA TYR A 178 -6.37 6.36 -7.71
C TYR A 178 -7.66 7.12 -8.00
N ASP A 179 -8.70 6.40 -8.44
CA ASP A 179 -10.03 6.96 -8.65
C ASP A 179 -10.91 6.74 -7.42
N HIS A 180 -11.48 7.82 -6.91
CA HIS A 180 -12.39 7.80 -5.75
C HIS A 180 -13.82 7.44 -6.10
N SER A 181 -14.16 7.33 -7.39
CA SER A 181 -15.52 6.99 -7.84
C SER A 181 -15.77 5.48 -7.94
N THR A 182 -14.73 4.65 -7.77
CA THR A 182 -14.80 3.19 -7.89
C THR A 182 -14.73 2.50 -6.53
N MET A 183 -15.41 1.34 -6.41
CA MET A 183 -15.31 0.48 -5.22
C MET A 183 -14.09 -0.46 -5.25
N GLY A 184 -13.34 -0.47 -6.34
CA GLY A 184 -12.17 -1.33 -6.57
C GLY A 184 -10.96 -0.51 -7.02
N GLU A 185 -10.60 0.51 -6.24
CA GLU A 185 -9.53 1.46 -6.54
C GLU A 185 -8.18 0.78 -6.82
N ASP A 186 -7.93 -0.35 -6.14
CA ASP A 186 -6.69 -1.13 -6.27
C ASP A 186 -6.59 -1.81 -7.64
N MET A 187 -7.69 -2.40 -8.11
CA MET A 187 -7.75 -3.01 -9.43
C MET A 187 -7.72 -1.95 -10.53
N GLU A 188 -8.49 -0.89 -10.34
CA GLU A 188 -8.62 0.20 -11.30
C GLU A 188 -7.26 0.86 -11.57
N LEU A 189 -6.46 1.13 -10.54
CA LEU A 189 -5.11 1.66 -10.71
C LEU A 189 -4.22 0.73 -11.55
N VAL A 190 -4.25 -0.58 -11.30
CA VAL A 190 -3.43 -1.53 -12.06
C VAL A 190 -3.87 -1.59 -13.52
N VAL A 191 -5.17 -1.57 -13.79
CA VAL A 191 -5.72 -1.52 -15.16
C VAL A 191 -5.29 -0.23 -15.86
N LYS A 192 -5.36 0.92 -15.21
CA LYS A 192 -4.86 2.20 -15.75
C LYS A 192 -3.36 2.16 -16.07
N LEU A 193 -2.55 1.50 -15.24
CA LEU A 193 -1.13 1.33 -15.52
C LEU A 193 -0.90 0.49 -16.77
N HIS A 194 -1.65 -0.61 -16.95
CA HIS A 194 -1.62 -1.41 -18.17
C HIS A 194 -2.03 -0.57 -19.38
N GLU A 195 -3.17 0.10 -19.31
CA GLU A 195 -3.70 0.95 -20.38
C GLU A 195 -2.71 2.05 -20.77
N TYR A 196 -2.17 2.77 -19.79
CA TYR A 196 -1.20 3.83 -20.02
C TYR A 196 0.05 3.32 -20.72
N CYS A 197 0.63 2.21 -20.26
CA CYS A 197 1.85 1.68 -20.85
C CYS A 197 1.62 1.15 -22.27
N VAL A 198 0.51 0.44 -22.51
CA VAL A 198 0.17 -0.09 -23.84
C VAL A 198 -0.13 1.04 -24.83
N THR A 199 -0.92 2.03 -24.42
CA THR A 199 -1.29 3.17 -25.28
C THR A 199 -0.06 4.00 -25.70
N ASN A 200 0.97 4.05 -24.85
CA ASN A 200 2.19 4.82 -25.13
C ASN A 200 3.36 3.96 -25.65
N ASP A 201 3.12 2.73 -26.05
CA ASP A 201 4.14 1.76 -26.53
C ASP A 201 5.35 1.64 -25.59
N MET A 202 5.10 1.72 -24.27
CA MET A 202 6.15 1.64 -23.24
C MET A 202 6.40 0.19 -22.83
N PRO A 203 7.66 -0.26 -22.80
CA PRO A 203 7.97 -1.54 -22.17
C PRO A 203 7.74 -1.47 -20.67
N TYR A 204 6.96 -2.40 -20.13
CA TYR A 204 6.63 -2.43 -18.69
C TYR A 204 6.41 -3.86 -18.19
N ALA A 205 6.56 -4.00 -16.89
CA ALA A 205 6.19 -5.21 -16.17
C ALA A 205 5.49 -4.87 -14.84
N ILE A 206 4.44 -5.61 -14.53
CA ILE A 206 3.80 -5.63 -13.22
C ILE A 206 4.11 -6.98 -12.61
N LYS A 207 4.80 -6.99 -11.45
CA LYS A 207 5.35 -8.18 -10.84
C LYS A 207 4.68 -8.54 -9.53
N TYR A 208 4.92 -9.76 -9.09
CA TYR A 208 4.40 -10.29 -7.85
C TYR A 208 5.50 -10.94 -7.01
N ALA A 209 5.77 -10.38 -5.82
CA ALA A 209 6.77 -10.88 -4.90
C ALA A 209 6.12 -11.87 -3.90
N THR A 210 6.22 -13.16 -4.20
CA THR A 210 5.56 -14.23 -3.43
C THR A 210 6.11 -14.44 -2.03
N ASP A 211 7.30 -13.94 -1.77
CA ASP A 211 8.01 -14.05 -0.49
C ASP A 211 7.94 -12.76 0.36
N ALA A 212 7.38 -11.68 -0.19
CA ALA A 212 7.13 -10.43 0.52
C ALA A 212 5.75 -10.44 1.15
N SER A 213 5.65 -10.55 2.48
CA SER A 213 4.39 -10.76 3.19
C SER A 213 3.98 -9.56 4.04
N CYS A 214 2.68 -9.29 4.02
CA CYS A 214 1.98 -8.37 4.90
C CYS A 214 0.89 -9.14 5.65
N TRP A 215 0.65 -8.80 6.90
CA TRP A 215 -0.34 -9.45 7.76
C TRP A 215 -1.44 -8.47 8.10
N THR A 216 -2.69 -8.88 7.92
CA THR A 216 -3.87 -8.09 8.25
C THR A 216 -4.90 -8.92 8.98
N GLN A 217 -5.72 -8.28 9.81
CA GLN A 217 -6.79 -8.96 10.51
C GLN A 217 -7.98 -9.15 9.58
N VAL A 218 -8.50 -10.37 9.51
CA VAL A 218 -9.72 -10.66 8.77
C VAL A 218 -10.93 -10.71 9.71
N PRO A 219 -12.14 -10.33 9.22
CA PRO A 219 -13.37 -10.38 10.00
C PRO A 219 -13.70 -11.81 10.50
N GLU A 220 -14.22 -11.89 11.70
CA GLU A 220 -14.69 -13.16 12.31
C GLU A 220 -16.23 -13.24 12.41
N ARG A 221 -16.92 -12.19 11.91
CA ARG A 221 -18.39 -12.08 11.91
C ARG A 221 -18.87 -11.45 10.62
#